data_002a4ba3c1d6e95d3325cff4ab8d643a
#
_entry.id   002a4ba3c1d6e95d3325cff4ab8d643a
#
_cell.length_a   1.000
_cell.length_b   1.000
_cell.length_c   1.000
_cell.angle_alpha   90.00
_cell.angle_beta   90.00
_cell.angle_gamma   90.00
#
_symmetry.space_group_name_H-M   'P 1'
#
loop_
_entity.id
_entity.type
_entity.pdbx_description
1 polymer ?
#
loop_
_entity_poly.entity_id
_entity_poly.type
_entity_poly.pdbx_seq_one_letter_code
_entity_poly.pdbx_strand_id
1 'polypeptide(L)'
;MTTITDYRTYDLRFPTSLNADGSDAMNKDGDHSAAYVTLLTDDPDLMGTGFTFTIGRGNDVCAQAIHDRVKPLIGRDAEEIAADLGGIYRELASDTQLRWIGPDKGAEHLAMAAVMNAVWDLAAKLSNKPLWRFVADMTPEEIVDAADMTYLADEITRDQAIDLLRKMEPTRAQRIAYLEEHGYPCYSTAAGWLGYPDEKMRSLIQKELDSGQDCVKLKVGLNVDDDVRRCRIAREMIGPEGRLMIDANQVWDVPTAIDWVGRLAEFDIFWMEEPTHPDDVLGHAAIREAVNVRIATGEHGMNRILHKQMLQAGAYDFCQIDACRLAGLNEVLAVLIMAANRGVPVCPHGGGVGLCELIQHLAIIDFVVVSGDLTNRYAEYVDHLHEHMVTPCVLRDGSYVLPTDRGYTSDIRDKTLSDYSFPDGRYWTEQYPKDLESKRSRRA
;
A
#
# COMPACT_ATOMS: atom_id res chain seq x y z
N MET A 1 0.85 -16.93 27.99
CA MET A 1 1.02 -17.89 26.87
C MET A 1 -0.30 -17.95 26.16
N THR A 2 -0.35 -17.33 25.00
CA THR A 2 -1.55 -17.17 24.18
C THR A 2 -1.42 -18.06 22.96
N THR A 3 -2.38 -18.95 22.69
CA THR A 3 -2.29 -19.93 21.61
C THR A 3 -3.19 -19.53 20.45
N ILE A 4 -2.66 -19.56 19.21
CA ILE A 4 -3.50 -19.42 18.00
C ILE A 4 -4.31 -20.70 17.84
N THR A 5 -5.64 -20.59 18.03
CA THR A 5 -6.53 -21.77 18.07
C THR A 5 -7.23 -22.07 16.77
N ASP A 6 -7.51 -21.04 15.96
CA ASP A 6 -8.25 -21.16 14.71
C ASP A 6 -8.06 -19.90 13.85
N TYR A 7 -8.67 -19.84 12.69
CA TYR A 7 -8.69 -18.67 11.81
C TYR A 7 -10.02 -18.56 11.05
N ARG A 8 -10.28 -17.36 10.55
CA ARG A 8 -11.39 -17.09 9.62
C ARG A 8 -10.86 -16.36 8.40
N THR A 9 -11.43 -16.66 7.22
CA THR A 9 -11.12 -15.95 5.98
C THR A 9 -12.39 -15.39 5.36
N TYR A 10 -12.26 -14.26 4.67
CA TYR A 10 -13.38 -13.58 4.03
C TYR A 10 -12.97 -13.09 2.65
N ASP A 11 -13.84 -13.28 1.65
CA ASP A 11 -13.81 -12.58 0.38
C ASP A 11 -14.67 -11.32 0.52
N LEU A 12 -14.05 -10.18 0.86
CA LEU A 12 -14.75 -8.91 1.01
C LEU A 12 -14.66 -8.10 -0.27
N ARG A 13 -15.82 -7.67 -0.80
CA ARG A 13 -15.88 -6.85 -2.01
C ARG A 13 -16.73 -5.62 -1.78
N PHE A 14 -16.27 -4.49 -2.33
CA PHE A 14 -16.94 -3.20 -2.25
C PHE A 14 -17.22 -2.70 -3.66
N PRO A 15 -18.48 -2.37 -4.03
CA PRO A 15 -18.87 -2.09 -5.40
C PRO A 15 -18.51 -0.68 -5.86
N THR A 16 -17.24 -0.33 -5.76
CA THR A 16 -16.69 0.98 -6.12
C THR A 16 -16.89 1.32 -7.59
N SER A 17 -16.96 0.30 -8.45
CA SER A 17 -17.32 0.45 -9.87
C SER A 17 -18.65 1.14 -10.11
N LEU A 18 -19.60 1.10 -9.16
CA LEU A 18 -20.91 1.77 -9.32
C LEU A 18 -20.77 3.28 -9.54
N ASN A 19 -19.77 3.92 -8.94
CA ASN A 19 -19.52 5.35 -9.01
C ASN A 19 -18.24 5.71 -9.78
N ALA A 20 -17.59 4.73 -10.42
CA ALA A 20 -16.28 4.83 -11.05
C ALA A 20 -15.16 5.23 -10.06
N ASP A 21 -15.35 4.96 -8.77
CA ASP A 21 -14.33 5.20 -7.76
C ASP A 21 -13.22 4.16 -7.93
N GLY A 22 -11.96 4.61 -8.01
CA GLY A 22 -10.81 3.76 -8.31
C GLY A 22 -10.62 3.41 -9.79
N SER A 23 -11.36 4.05 -10.72
CA SER A 23 -11.20 3.78 -12.15
C SER A 23 -9.92 4.42 -12.71
N ASP A 24 -9.22 3.66 -13.54
CA ASP A 24 -7.98 4.03 -14.20
C ASP A 24 -7.96 3.59 -15.68
N ALA A 25 -6.83 3.77 -16.36
CA ALA A 25 -6.69 3.45 -17.79
C ALA A 25 -6.74 1.94 -18.09
N MET A 26 -6.30 1.10 -17.15
CA MET A 26 -6.31 -0.36 -17.28
C MET A 26 -7.59 -0.99 -16.73
N ASN A 27 -8.19 -0.38 -15.70
CA ASN A 27 -9.32 -0.93 -14.97
C ASN A 27 -10.45 0.10 -14.80
N LYS A 28 -11.52 -0.06 -15.59
CA LYS A 28 -12.67 0.86 -15.58
C LYS A 28 -13.78 0.45 -14.61
N ASP A 29 -13.80 -0.82 -14.21
CA ASP A 29 -14.92 -1.45 -13.48
C ASP A 29 -14.41 -2.21 -12.24
N GLY A 30 -13.31 -1.78 -11.64
CA GLY A 30 -12.74 -2.41 -10.44
C GLY A 30 -13.64 -2.24 -9.24
N ASP A 31 -13.88 -3.34 -8.53
CA ASP A 31 -14.51 -3.35 -7.21
C ASP A 31 -13.41 -3.56 -6.15
N HIS A 32 -13.06 -2.55 -5.40
CA HIS A 32 -12.06 -2.68 -4.36
C HIS A 32 -12.42 -3.83 -3.43
N SER A 33 -11.46 -4.70 -3.16
CA SER A 33 -11.71 -5.96 -2.44
C SER A 33 -10.55 -6.29 -1.52
N ALA A 34 -10.83 -7.07 -0.49
CA ALA A 34 -9.83 -7.60 0.42
C ALA A 34 -10.04 -9.10 0.65
N ALA A 35 -9.01 -9.91 0.42
CA ALA A 35 -8.96 -11.24 0.98
C ALA A 35 -8.45 -11.11 2.41
N TYR A 36 -9.36 -11.20 3.36
CA TYR A 36 -9.15 -10.87 4.77
C TYR A 36 -9.01 -12.12 5.61
N VAL A 37 -8.11 -12.08 6.60
CA VAL A 37 -7.89 -13.16 7.56
C VAL A 37 -7.92 -12.64 8.99
N THR A 38 -8.52 -13.42 9.88
CA THR A 38 -8.45 -13.24 11.33
C THR A 38 -7.81 -14.48 11.95
N LEU A 39 -6.72 -14.31 12.69
CA LEU A 39 -6.12 -15.32 13.56
C LEU A 39 -6.82 -15.26 14.92
N LEU A 40 -7.47 -16.33 15.33
CA LEU A 40 -8.16 -16.43 16.60
C LEU A 40 -7.22 -17.06 17.65
N THR A 41 -7.25 -16.53 18.86
CA THR A 41 -6.47 -17.07 19.97
C THR A 41 -7.38 -17.63 21.06
N ASP A 42 -6.80 -18.29 22.07
CA ASP A 42 -7.51 -18.71 23.28
C ASP A 42 -7.89 -17.55 24.21
N ASP A 43 -7.41 -16.33 23.94
CA ASP A 43 -7.89 -15.07 24.52
C ASP A 43 -8.88 -14.40 23.53
N PRO A 44 -10.18 -14.33 23.84
CA PRO A 44 -11.18 -13.75 22.94
C PRO A 44 -11.01 -12.25 22.65
N ASP A 45 -10.26 -11.54 23.51
CA ASP A 45 -9.97 -10.10 23.34
C ASP A 45 -8.68 -9.85 22.54
N LEU A 46 -8.02 -10.94 22.10
CA LEU A 46 -6.77 -10.88 21.37
C LEU A 46 -6.85 -11.71 20.09
N MET A 47 -6.87 -11.04 18.97
CA MET A 47 -6.82 -11.64 17.63
C MET A 47 -5.94 -10.83 16.71
N GLY A 48 -5.28 -11.50 15.77
CA GLY A 48 -4.51 -10.86 14.70
C GLY A 48 -5.34 -10.74 13.45
N THR A 49 -5.31 -9.58 12.78
CA THR A 49 -6.05 -9.33 11.55
C THR A 49 -5.14 -8.85 10.45
N GLY A 50 -5.41 -9.29 9.23
CA GLY A 50 -4.65 -8.87 8.05
C GLY A 50 -5.41 -9.15 6.77
N PHE A 51 -4.94 -8.56 5.70
CA PHE A 51 -5.56 -8.75 4.39
C PHE A 51 -4.57 -8.50 3.27
N THR A 52 -4.98 -8.91 2.06
CA THR A 52 -4.39 -8.46 0.83
C THR A 52 -5.45 -7.77 -0.03
N PHE A 53 -5.01 -6.72 -0.75
CA PHE A 53 -5.87 -5.94 -1.63
C PHE A 53 -6.01 -6.59 -2.99
N THR A 54 -7.23 -6.58 -3.55
CA THR A 54 -7.54 -6.91 -4.94
C THR A 54 -8.63 -5.97 -5.48
N ILE A 55 -8.96 -6.10 -6.76
CA ILE A 55 -9.94 -5.25 -7.44
C ILE A 55 -11.14 -6.05 -7.97
N GLY A 56 -11.56 -7.07 -7.25
CA GLY A 56 -12.77 -7.85 -7.52
C GLY A 56 -12.50 -9.30 -7.87
N ARG A 57 -12.51 -9.62 -9.16
CA ARG A 57 -12.30 -11.01 -9.61
C ARG A 57 -10.96 -11.56 -9.20
N GLY A 58 -10.96 -12.80 -8.67
CA GLY A 58 -9.75 -13.46 -8.17
C GLY A 58 -9.49 -13.22 -6.68
N ASN A 59 -10.29 -12.39 -6.00
CA ASN A 59 -10.17 -12.23 -4.56
C ASN A 59 -10.40 -13.55 -3.81
N ASP A 60 -11.34 -14.36 -4.29
CA ASP A 60 -11.62 -15.72 -3.83
C ASP A 60 -10.41 -16.66 -3.96
N VAL A 61 -9.59 -16.50 -5.01
CA VAL A 61 -8.34 -17.26 -5.18
C VAL A 61 -7.33 -16.90 -4.07
N CYS A 62 -7.19 -15.62 -3.75
CA CYS A 62 -6.34 -15.18 -2.63
C CYS A 62 -6.87 -15.68 -1.29
N ALA A 63 -8.20 -15.60 -1.06
CA ALA A 63 -8.82 -16.12 0.15
C ALA A 63 -8.61 -17.63 0.30
N GLN A 64 -8.66 -18.39 -0.81
CA GLN A 64 -8.33 -19.83 -0.78
C GLN A 64 -6.86 -20.08 -0.47
N ALA A 65 -5.93 -19.32 -1.05
CA ALA A 65 -4.50 -19.49 -0.79
C ALA A 65 -4.14 -19.16 0.68
N ILE A 66 -4.84 -18.25 1.33
CA ILE A 66 -4.68 -17.93 2.77
C ILE A 66 -4.83 -19.19 3.62
N HIS A 67 -5.77 -20.10 3.29
CA HIS A 67 -5.98 -21.33 4.07
C HIS A 67 -4.72 -22.20 4.19
N ASP A 68 -3.93 -22.30 3.12
CA ASP A 68 -2.73 -23.12 3.16
C ASP A 68 -1.58 -22.41 3.90
N ARG A 69 -1.51 -21.09 3.81
CA ARG A 69 -0.49 -20.28 4.48
C ARG A 69 -0.71 -20.13 5.99
N VAL A 70 -1.95 -20.16 6.46
CA VAL A 70 -2.28 -19.95 7.87
C VAL A 70 -2.21 -21.24 8.71
N LYS A 71 -2.48 -22.41 8.09
CA LYS A 71 -2.51 -23.71 8.79
C LYS A 71 -1.28 -23.98 9.66
N PRO A 72 -0.03 -23.70 9.23
CA PRO A 72 1.15 -23.95 10.04
C PRO A 72 1.21 -23.14 11.35
N LEU A 73 0.40 -22.10 11.49
CA LEU A 73 0.37 -21.24 12.69
C LEU A 73 -0.59 -21.79 13.77
N ILE A 74 -1.53 -22.66 13.40
CA ILE A 74 -2.55 -23.18 14.32
C ILE A 74 -1.92 -24.10 15.37
N GLY A 75 -2.25 -23.85 16.64
CA GLY A 75 -1.71 -24.57 17.80
C GLY A 75 -0.39 -24.01 18.31
N ARG A 76 0.16 -22.95 17.68
CA ARG A 76 1.42 -22.33 18.12
C ARG A 76 1.18 -21.24 19.15
N ASP A 77 2.19 -21.01 19.96
CA ASP A 77 2.26 -19.91 20.92
C ASP A 77 2.47 -18.57 20.21
N ALA A 78 1.60 -17.61 20.48
CA ALA A 78 1.65 -16.30 19.82
C ALA A 78 2.83 -15.43 20.27
N GLU A 79 3.28 -15.59 21.53
CA GLU A 79 4.47 -14.92 22.05
C GLU A 79 5.75 -15.47 21.42
N GLU A 80 5.85 -16.79 21.17
CA GLU A 80 6.97 -17.39 20.44
C GLU A 80 7.01 -16.90 18.98
N ILE A 81 5.84 -16.81 18.32
CA ILE A 81 5.72 -16.24 16.96
C ILE A 81 6.18 -14.78 16.95
N ALA A 82 5.72 -13.98 17.91
CA ALA A 82 6.08 -12.56 18.01
C ALA A 82 7.57 -12.34 18.30
N ALA A 83 8.23 -13.31 18.95
CA ALA A 83 9.66 -13.27 19.23
C ALA A 83 10.55 -13.65 18.02
N ASP A 84 10.00 -14.30 16.99
CA ASP A 84 10.76 -14.72 15.79
C ASP A 84 9.98 -14.48 14.49
N LEU A 85 9.55 -13.24 14.26
CA LEU A 85 8.78 -12.85 13.08
C LEU A 85 9.50 -13.16 11.75
N GLY A 86 10.83 -13.05 11.74
CA GLY A 86 11.64 -13.40 10.58
C GLY A 86 11.70 -14.90 10.32
N GLY A 87 11.81 -15.71 11.38
CA GLY A 87 11.78 -17.17 11.30
C GLY A 87 10.45 -17.69 10.79
N ILE A 88 9.34 -17.14 11.30
CA ILE A 88 7.98 -17.47 10.84
C ILE A 88 7.81 -17.12 9.36
N TYR A 89 8.23 -15.94 8.93
CA TYR A 89 8.19 -15.56 7.52
C TYR A 89 8.96 -16.57 6.65
N ARG A 90 10.21 -16.85 7.01
CA ARG A 90 11.05 -17.81 6.25
C ARG A 90 10.47 -19.21 6.21
N GLU A 91 9.90 -19.70 7.30
CA GLU A 91 9.21 -20.98 7.36
C GLU A 91 8.06 -21.03 6.35
N LEU A 92 7.15 -20.04 6.39
CA LEU A 92 5.99 -19.98 5.50
C LEU A 92 6.39 -19.75 4.03
N ALA A 93 7.43 -18.96 3.76
CA ALA A 93 7.90 -18.68 2.41
C ALA A 93 8.70 -19.85 1.79
N SER A 94 9.20 -20.81 2.58
CA SER A 94 10.09 -21.88 2.11
C SER A 94 9.38 -23.16 1.67
N ASP A 95 8.05 -23.19 1.59
CA ASP A 95 7.32 -24.37 1.11
C ASP A 95 7.68 -24.68 -0.35
N THR A 96 8.54 -25.70 -0.51
CA THR A 96 9.06 -26.08 -1.81
C THR A 96 8.01 -26.69 -2.76
N GLN A 97 6.88 -27.14 -2.23
CA GLN A 97 5.80 -27.68 -3.06
C GLN A 97 5.00 -26.56 -3.75
N LEU A 98 4.96 -25.37 -3.15
CA LEU A 98 4.34 -24.19 -3.73
C LEU A 98 5.25 -23.43 -4.71
N ARG A 99 6.51 -23.83 -4.83
CA ARG A 99 7.52 -23.09 -5.62
C ARG A 99 7.13 -22.90 -7.09
N TRP A 100 6.33 -23.79 -7.66
CA TRP A 100 5.92 -23.69 -9.05
C TRP A 100 4.81 -22.65 -9.27
N ILE A 101 3.92 -22.46 -8.30
CA ILE A 101 2.80 -21.52 -8.35
C ILE A 101 3.05 -20.23 -7.57
N GLY A 102 4.12 -20.19 -6.76
CA GLY A 102 4.61 -19.12 -5.91
C GLY A 102 6.08 -19.39 -5.58
N PRO A 103 6.59 -19.01 -4.37
CA PRO A 103 5.97 -18.18 -3.35
C PRO A 103 6.06 -16.67 -3.62
N ASP A 104 7.04 -16.21 -4.40
CA ASP A 104 7.36 -14.78 -4.49
C ASP A 104 6.50 -14.04 -5.53
N LYS A 105 5.34 -14.52 -5.90
CA LYS A 105 4.44 -13.90 -6.89
C LYS A 105 3.01 -14.42 -6.86
N GLY A 106 2.10 -13.64 -7.47
CA GLY A 106 0.71 -14.02 -7.70
C GLY A 106 -0.11 -14.15 -6.42
N ALA A 107 -1.19 -14.92 -6.49
CA ALA A 107 -2.13 -15.11 -5.39
C ALA A 107 -1.49 -15.70 -4.13
N GLU A 108 -0.49 -16.57 -4.29
CA GLU A 108 0.25 -17.14 -3.16
C GLU A 108 1.04 -16.09 -2.37
N HIS A 109 1.64 -15.12 -3.07
CA HIS A 109 2.39 -14.04 -2.43
C HIS A 109 1.46 -13.01 -1.77
N LEU A 110 0.34 -12.73 -2.42
CA LEU A 110 -0.74 -11.90 -1.85
C LEU A 110 -1.32 -12.55 -0.58
N ALA A 111 -1.55 -13.86 -0.60
CA ALA A 111 -2.01 -14.59 0.58
C ALA A 111 -0.98 -14.57 1.72
N MET A 112 0.31 -14.69 1.37
CA MET A 112 1.40 -14.55 2.33
C MET A 112 1.38 -13.17 2.99
N ALA A 113 1.13 -12.09 2.22
CA ALA A 113 0.99 -10.75 2.76
C ALA A 113 -0.16 -10.67 3.78
N ALA A 114 -1.34 -11.20 3.45
CA ALA A 114 -2.49 -11.19 4.35
C ALA A 114 -2.17 -11.89 5.68
N VAL A 115 -1.55 -13.06 5.63
CA VAL A 115 -1.19 -13.84 6.82
C VAL A 115 -0.11 -13.14 7.63
N MET A 116 0.95 -12.63 7.00
CA MET A 116 2.01 -11.92 7.72
C MET A 116 1.55 -10.59 8.29
N ASN A 117 0.67 -9.87 7.61
CA ASN A 117 0.04 -8.68 8.18
C ASN A 117 -0.74 -9.01 9.46
N ALA A 118 -1.47 -10.16 9.48
CA ALA A 118 -2.17 -10.62 10.69
C ALA A 118 -1.21 -11.06 11.81
N VAL A 119 -0.07 -11.66 11.46
CA VAL A 119 0.97 -12.03 12.43
C VAL A 119 1.62 -10.79 13.07
N TRP A 120 1.96 -9.79 12.27
CA TRP A 120 2.51 -8.52 12.77
C TRP A 120 1.50 -7.72 13.60
N ASP A 121 0.23 -7.74 13.20
CA ASP A 121 -0.85 -7.14 13.97
C ASP A 121 -0.99 -7.79 15.36
N LEU A 122 -1.00 -9.13 15.40
CA LEU A 122 -1.05 -9.88 16.66
C LEU A 122 0.15 -9.58 17.56
N ALA A 123 1.37 -9.56 17.01
CA ALA A 123 2.58 -9.25 17.75
C ALA A 123 2.56 -7.84 18.35
N ALA A 124 2.10 -6.85 17.59
CA ALA A 124 1.96 -5.49 18.06
C ALA A 124 0.85 -5.37 19.14
N LYS A 125 -0.27 -6.08 18.98
CA LYS A 125 -1.35 -6.15 19.98
C LYS A 125 -0.91 -6.82 21.29
N LEU A 126 -0.15 -7.91 21.24
CA LEU A 126 0.49 -8.56 22.38
C LEU A 126 1.38 -7.58 23.16
N SER A 127 2.11 -6.73 22.45
CA SER A 127 2.96 -5.70 23.04
C SER A 127 2.21 -4.45 23.49
N ASN A 128 0.89 -4.40 23.28
CA ASN A 128 0.02 -3.25 23.53
C ASN A 128 0.53 -1.95 22.90
N LYS A 129 1.02 -2.02 21.65
CA LYS A 129 1.60 -0.90 20.90
C LYS A 129 0.99 -0.82 19.50
N PRO A 130 0.89 0.38 18.90
CA PRO A 130 0.70 0.47 17.45
C PRO A 130 1.92 -0.12 16.73
N LEU A 131 1.72 -0.72 15.56
CA LEU A 131 2.78 -1.43 14.85
C LEU A 131 4.03 -0.58 14.61
N TRP A 132 3.85 0.68 14.18
CA TRP A 132 5.01 1.56 13.97
C TRP A 132 5.88 1.71 15.23
N ARG A 133 5.24 1.79 16.40
CA ARG A 133 5.94 1.91 17.68
C ARG A 133 6.58 0.60 18.11
N PHE A 134 5.90 -0.53 17.87
CA PHE A 134 6.46 -1.84 18.12
C PHE A 134 7.79 -2.02 17.36
N VAL A 135 7.81 -1.68 16.04
CA VAL A 135 9.02 -1.73 15.23
C VAL A 135 10.07 -0.68 15.67
N ALA A 136 9.63 0.54 16.02
CA ALA A 136 10.54 1.57 16.48
C ALA A 136 11.25 1.25 17.82
N ASP A 137 10.69 0.35 18.61
CA ASP A 137 11.30 -0.09 19.86
C ASP A 137 12.23 -1.32 19.67
N MET A 138 12.28 -1.93 18.48
CA MET A 138 13.22 -2.99 18.13
C MET A 138 14.65 -2.45 17.94
N THR A 139 15.63 -3.30 18.21
CA THR A 139 17.03 -3.03 17.87
C THR A 139 17.27 -3.15 16.36
N PRO A 140 18.34 -2.55 15.82
CA PRO A 140 18.72 -2.74 14.42
C PRO A 140 18.88 -4.20 14.02
N GLU A 141 19.43 -5.02 14.88
CA GLU A 141 19.61 -6.46 14.69
C GLU A 141 18.27 -7.19 14.56
N GLU A 142 17.32 -6.92 15.47
CA GLU A 142 15.97 -7.50 15.44
C GLU A 142 15.21 -7.10 14.17
N ILE A 143 15.32 -5.83 13.73
CA ILE A 143 14.69 -5.35 12.50
C ILE A 143 15.25 -6.08 11.27
N VAL A 144 16.57 -6.21 11.17
CA VAL A 144 17.21 -6.88 10.04
C VAL A 144 16.97 -8.40 10.08
N ASP A 145 16.85 -9.00 11.26
CA ASP A 145 16.49 -10.42 11.40
C ASP A 145 15.02 -10.70 11.05
N ALA A 146 14.14 -9.72 11.27
CA ALA A 146 12.75 -9.76 10.83
C ALA A 146 12.60 -9.52 9.32
N ALA A 147 13.47 -8.70 8.71
CA ALA A 147 13.42 -8.42 7.28
C ALA A 147 13.85 -9.65 6.44
N ASP A 148 13.22 -9.83 5.28
CA ASP A 148 13.69 -10.86 4.32
C ASP A 148 14.85 -10.35 3.48
N MET A 149 16.08 -10.60 3.96
CA MET A 149 17.33 -10.23 3.28
C MET A 149 17.80 -11.28 2.25
N THR A 150 17.01 -12.32 1.99
CA THR A 150 17.38 -13.40 1.05
C THR A 150 17.58 -12.85 -0.37
N TYR A 151 18.72 -13.19 -0.98
CA TYR A 151 19.16 -12.72 -2.31
C TYR A 151 19.45 -11.23 -2.46
N LEU A 152 19.70 -10.52 -1.35
CA LEU A 152 19.99 -9.08 -1.37
C LEU A 152 21.48 -8.74 -1.13
N ALA A 153 22.36 -9.72 -0.88
CA ALA A 153 23.74 -9.48 -0.48
C ALA A 153 24.60 -8.75 -1.53
N ASP A 154 24.18 -8.75 -2.80
CA ASP A 154 24.79 -7.96 -3.89
C ASP A 154 24.29 -6.50 -3.94
N GLU A 155 23.28 -6.15 -3.16
CA GLU A 155 22.74 -4.81 -3.00
C GLU A 155 23.10 -4.21 -1.62
N ILE A 156 22.85 -4.97 -0.56
CA ILE A 156 23.19 -4.59 0.80
C ILE A 156 23.39 -5.85 1.65
N THR A 157 24.50 -5.90 2.40
CA THR A 157 24.75 -6.98 3.34
C THR A 157 24.01 -6.76 4.67
N ARG A 158 23.84 -7.83 5.47
CA ARG A 158 23.24 -7.76 6.81
C ARG A 158 23.93 -6.72 7.69
N ASP A 159 25.25 -6.70 7.72
CA ASP A 159 26.02 -5.77 8.56
C ASP A 159 25.84 -4.31 8.10
N GLN A 160 25.82 -4.06 6.79
CA GLN A 160 25.55 -2.72 6.24
C GLN A 160 24.13 -2.25 6.57
N ALA A 161 23.13 -3.15 6.53
CA ALA A 161 21.76 -2.83 6.93
C ALA A 161 21.67 -2.45 8.42
N ILE A 162 22.31 -3.24 9.30
CA ILE A 162 22.40 -2.92 10.74
C ILE A 162 23.08 -1.58 10.98
N ASP A 163 24.20 -1.31 10.30
CA ASP A 163 24.92 -0.05 10.44
C ASP A 163 24.12 1.17 9.94
N LEU A 164 23.30 0.98 8.89
CA LEU A 164 22.38 1.99 8.41
C LEU A 164 21.33 2.33 9.47
N LEU A 165 20.65 1.34 10.01
CA LEU A 165 19.62 1.53 11.05
C LEU A 165 20.21 2.11 12.35
N ARG A 166 21.39 1.66 12.75
CA ARG A 166 22.08 2.15 13.94
C ARG A 166 22.39 3.65 13.88
N LYS A 167 22.68 4.19 12.70
CA LYS A 167 22.88 5.63 12.50
C LYS A 167 21.62 6.44 12.78
N MET A 168 20.44 5.82 12.67
CA MET A 168 19.16 6.49 12.90
C MET A 168 18.73 6.51 14.38
N GLU A 169 19.29 5.64 15.23
CA GLU A 169 18.88 5.53 16.65
C GLU A 169 19.03 6.84 17.46
N PRO A 170 20.15 7.60 17.37
CA PRO A 170 20.36 8.77 18.24
C PRO A 170 19.32 9.87 18.10
N THR A 171 18.66 9.96 16.92
CA THR A 171 17.67 11.01 16.62
C THR A 171 16.24 10.46 16.52
N ARG A 172 16.01 9.19 16.82
CA ARG A 172 14.70 8.52 16.72
C ARG A 172 13.63 9.24 17.55
N ALA A 173 13.93 9.58 18.81
CA ALA A 173 12.98 10.27 19.67
C ALA A 173 12.58 11.66 19.13
N GLN A 174 13.50 12.36 18.48
CA GLN A 174 13.22 13.68 17.87
C GLN A 174 12.27 13.53 16.67
N ARG A 175 12.44 12.49 15.85
CA ARG A 175 11.55 12.20 14.71
C ARG A 175 10.15 11.80 15.16
N ILE A 176 10.03 11.02 16.24
CA ILE A 176 8.74 10.69 16.83
C ILE A 176 8.04 11.97 17.31
N ALA A 177 8.72 12.82 18.09
CA ALA A 177 8.15 14.08 18.56
C ALA A 177 7.74 15.01 17.40
N TYR A 178 8.52 15.05 16.32
CA TYR A 178 8.15 15.79 15.11
C TYR A 178 6.83 15.30 14.51
N LEU A 179 6.67 13.97 14.36
CA LEU A 179 5.43 13.42 13.81
C LEU A 179 4.23 13.56 14.75
N GLU A 180 4.42 13.52 16.07
CA GLU A 180 3.35 13.79 17.05
C GLU A 180 2.80 15.21 16.91
N GLU A 181 3.64 16.18 16.55
CA GLU A 181 3.27 17.58 16.34
C GLU A 181 2.69 17.82 14.94
N HIS A 182 3.33 17.30 13.89
CA HIS A 182 3.09 17.67 12.49
C HIS A 182 2.38 16.59 11.66
N GLY A 183 2.36 15.33 12.12
CA GLY A 183 1.88 14.19 11.32
C GLY A 183 2.85 13.80 10.20
N TYR A 184 2.44 12.82 9.38
CA TYR A 184 3.20 12.37 8.20
C TYR A 184 2.54 12.91 6.93
N PRO A 185 3.27 13.61 6.03
CA PRO A 185 2.69 14.25 4.85
C PRO A 185 2.06 13.23 3.88
N CYS A 186 0.93 13.61 3.29
CA CYS A 186 0.24 12.76 2.33
C CYS A 186 -0.13 13.51 1.04
N TYR A 187 -0.52 12.74 0.02
CA TYR A 187 -1.13 13.22 -1.22
C TYR A 187 -2.43 12.45 -1.48
N SER A 188 -3.32 13.03 -2.30
CA SER A 188 -4.59 12.40 -2.62
C SER A 188 -4.73 12.06 -4.10
N THR A 189 -5.37 10.91 -4.38
CA THR A 189 -5.80 10.47 -5.71
C THR A 189 -7.31 10.58 -5.91
N ALA A 190 -8.07 10.87 -4.85
CA ALA A 190 -9.54 10.82 -4.89
C ALA A 190 -10.17 11.75 -5.94
N ALA A 191 -9.55 12.90 -6.22
CA ALA A 191 -10.00 13.83 -7.24
C ALA A 191 -9.66 13.39 -8.68
N GLY A 192 -8.69 12.50 -8.83
CA GLY A 192 -8.02 12.21 -10.09
C GLY A 192 -8.53 11.01 -10.89
N TRP A 193 -9.53 10.28 -10.44
CA TRP A 193 -9.99 9.08 -11.13
C TRP A 193 -10.58 9.36 -12.50
N LEU A 194 -10.42 8.40 -13.43
CA LEU A 194 -10.92 8.54 -14.78
C LEU A 194 -12.47 8.42 -14.83
N GLY A 195 -13.05 9.15 -15.78
CA GLY A 195 -14.51 9.18 -15.96
C GLY A 195 -15.25 10.16 -15.06
N TYR A 196 -14.56 10.89 -14.20
CA TYR A 196 -15.16 11.98 -13.43
C TYR A 196 -15.40 13.21 -14.32
N PRO A 197 -16.59 13.84 -14.24
CA PRO A 197 -16.80 15.15 -14.87
C PRO A 197 -15.96 16.23 -14.19
N ASP A 198 -15.62 17.28 -14.94
CA ASP A 198 -14.78 18.40 -14.46
C ASP A 198 -15.28 19.02 -13.16
N GLU A 199 -16.59 19.17 -13.02
CA GLU A 199 -17.20 19.74 -11.81
C GLU A 199 -16.91 18.87 -10.58
N LYS A 200 -17.00 17.54 -10.71
CA LYS A 200 -16.68 16.60 -9.62
C LYS A 200 -15.19 16.68 -9.29
N MET A 201 -14.32 16.67 -10.30
CA MET A 201 -12.87 16.76 -10.13
C MET A 201 -12.51 18.09 -9.42
N ARG A 202 -13.04 19.23 -9.88
CA ARG A 202 -12.81 20.53 -9.25
C ARG A 202 -13.30 20.57 -7.79
N SER A 203 -14.49 20.02 -7.53
CA SER A 203 -15.04 19.98 -6.17
C SER A 203 -14.16 19.16 -5.22
N LEU A 204 -13.63 18.01 -5.69
CA LEU A 204 -12.76 17.16 -4.88
C LEU A 204 -11.39 17.80 -4.67
N ILE A 205 -10.77 18.40 -5.69
CA ILE A 205 -9.51 19.15 -5.53
C ILE A 205 -9.70 20.28 -4.51
N GLN A 206 -10.81 21.02 -4.57
CA GLN A 206 -11.08 22.10 -3.60
C GLN A 206 -11.20 21.55 -2.18
N LYS A 207 -11.89 20.41 -1.99
CA LYS A 207 -11.99 19.74 -0.69
C LYS A 207 -10.61 19.33 -0.15
N GLU A 208 -9.72 18.85 -1.01
CA GLU A 208 -8.35 18.49 -0.63
C GLU A 208 -7.54 19.73 -0.20
N LEU A 209 -7.61 20.81 -0.98
CA LEU A 209 -6.98 22.11 -0.63
C LEU A 209 -7.51 22.67 0.70
N ASP A 210 -8.83 22.62 0.91
CA ASP A 210 -9.47 23.07 2.16
C ASP A 210 -9.04 22.24 3.37
N SER A 211 -8.61 20.98 3.16
CA SER A 211 -8.06 20.11 4.20
C SER A 211 -6.54 20.25 4.40
N GLY A 212 -5.90 21.19 3.72
CA GLY A 212 -4.47 21.46 3.83
C GLY A 212 -3.58 20.60 2.92
N GLN A 213 -4.16 19.83 1.99
CA GLN A 213 -3.38 19.07 1.00
C GLN A 213 -3.07 19.94 -0.21
N ASP A 214 -1.80 20.00 -0.61
CA ASP A 214 -1.31 20.72 -1.79
C ASP A 214 -0.79 19.77 -2.89
N CYS A 215 -0.99 18.47 -2.70
CA CYS A 215 -0.51 17.41 -3.57
C CYS A 215 -1.68 16.62 -4.14
N VAL A 216 -1.85 16.65 -5.47
CA VAL A 216 -2.95 15.99 -6.18
C VAL A 216 -2.40 15.05 -7.23
N LYS A 217 -2.91 13.80 -7.27
CA LYS A 217 -2.58 12.80 -8.30
C LYS A 217 -3.78 12.59 -9.24
N LEU A 218 -3.53 12.64 -10.56
CA LEU A 218 -4.51 12.38 -11.60
C LEU A 218 -4.20 11.06 -12.31
N LYS A 219 -5.21 10.22 -12.53
CA LYS A 219 -5.13 9.09 -13.45
C LYS A 219 -5.15 9.61 -14.89
N VAL A 220 -4.24 9.12 -15.73
CA VAL A 220 -4.04 9.51 -17.13
C VAL A 220 -3.92 8.26 -18.01
N GLY A 221 -3.80 8.43 -19.33
CA GLY A 221 -3.40 7.34 -20.23
C GLY A 221 -4.47 6.83 -21.20
N LEU A 222 -5.73 7.28 -21.09
CA LEU A 222 -6.77 6.90 -22.06
C LEU A 222 -6.82 7.81 -23.29
N ASN A 223 -6.63 9.11 -23.08
CA ASN A 223 -6.70 10.11 -24.14
C ASN A 223 -5.84 11.31 -23.75
N VAL A 224 -4.78 11.55 -24.50
CA VAL A 224 -3.78 12.59 -24.16
C VAL A 224 -4.36 14.01 -24.19
N ASP A 225 -5.31 14.32 -25.05
CA ASP A 225 -5.93 15.66 -25.10
C ASP A 225 -6.84 15.89 -23.87
N ASP A 226 -7.49 14.83 -23.39
CA ASP A 226 -8.24 14.85 -22.12
C ASP A 226 -7.29 14.96 -20.93
N ASP A 227 -6.18 14.26 -20.93
CA ASP A 227 -5.15 14.33 -19.88
C ASP A 227 -4.56 15.75 -19.80
N VAL A 228 -4.21 16.36 -20.93
CA VAL A 228 -3.77 17.77 -21.01
C VAL A 228 -4.82 18.72 -20.42
N ARG A 229 -6.09 18.52 -20.75
CA ARG A 229 -7.20 19.33 -20.21
C ARG A 229 -7.31 19.18 -18.70
N ARG A 230 -7.28 17.95 -18.19
CA ARG A 230 -7.39 17.63 -16.75
C ARG A 230 -6.18 18.14 -15.97
N CYS A 231 -4.97 17.97 -16.48
CA CYS A 231 -3.76 18.52 -15.87
C CYS A 231 -3.81 20.04 -15.80
N ARG A 232 -4.32 20.73 -16.85
CA ARG A 232 -4.51 22.19 -16.83
C ARG A 232 -5.47 22.61 -15.72
N ILE A 233 -6.61 21.95 -15.58
CA ILE A 233 -7.58 22.22 -14.51
C ILE A 233 -6.92 22.06 -13.13
N ALA A 234 -6.24 20.95 -12.90
CA ALA A 234 -5.60 20.68 -11.62
C ALA A 234 -4.52 21.74 -11.31
N ARG A 235 -3.64 22.04 -12.28
CA ARG A 235 -2.57 23.03 -12.11
C ARG A 235 -3.13 24.44 -11.84
N GLU A 236 -4.22 24.85 -12.50
CA GLU A 236 -4.91 26.11 -12.23
C GLU A 236 -5.42 26.19 -10.78
N MET A 237 -5.90 25.07 -10.23
CA MET A 237 -6.48 25.04 -8.88
C MET A 237 -5.43 24.97 -7.78
N ILE A 238 -4.41 24.11 -7.93
CA ILE A 238 -3.36 23.95 -6.90
C ILE A 238 -2.29 25.05 -6.95
N GLY A 239 -2.29 25.87 -8.00
CA GLY A 239 -1.30 26.95 -8.18
C GLY A 239 0.09 26.43 -8.55
N PRO A 240 1.07 27.32 -8.72
CA PRO A 240 2.41 26.95 -9.19
C PRO A 240 3.24 26.16 -8.16
N GLU A 241 2.96 26.32 -6.86
CA GLU A 241 3.71 25.67 -5.78
C GLU A 241 3.15 24.27 -5.43
N GLY A 242 1.88 24.00 -5.79
CA GLY A 242 1.24 22.71 -5.55
C GLY A 242 1.88 21.60 -6.38
N ARG A 243 1.90 20.37 -5.86
CA ARG A 243 2.48 19.20 -6.53
C ARG A 243 1.44 18.46 -7.34
N LEU A 244 1.61 18.46 -8.65
CA LEU A 244 0.78 17.66 -9.56
C LEU A 244 1.48 16.37 -9.91
N MET A 245 0.88 15.26 -9.54
CA MET A 245 1.31 13.91 -9.84
C MET A 245 0.41 13.30 -10.91
N ILE A 246 0.92 12.44 -11.78
CA ILE A 246 0.12 11.72 -12.77
C ILE A 246 0.45 10.23 -12.74
N ASP A 247 -0.55 9.40 -13.03
CA ASP A 247 -0.45 7.95 -12.98
C ASP A 247 -1.13 7.32 -14.19
N ALA A 248 -0.38 6.56 -14.99
CA ALA A 248 -0.86 5.88 -16.19
C ALA A 248 -1.29 4.42 -15.92
N ASN A 249 -1.07 3.90 -14.73
CA ASN A 249 -1.40 2.51 -14.40
C ASN A 249 -0.96 1.51 -15.48
N GLN A 250 0.28 1.63 -15.95
CA GLN A 250 0.96 0.65 -16.82
C GLN A 250 0.45 0.56 -18.26
N VAL A 251 -0.38 1.52 -18.72
CA VAL A 251 -1.11 1.39 -19.99
C VAL A 251 -0.22 1.57 -21.23
N TRP A 252 0.97 2.19 -21.08
CA TRP A 252 1.80 2.53 -22.22
C TRP A 252 2.97 1.54 -22.45
N ASP A 253 3.38 1.41 -23.70
CA ASP A 253 4.71 0.96 -24.02
C ASP A 253 5.75 2.09 -23.85
N VAL A 254 7.05 1.75 -23.88
CA VAL A 254 8.13 2.72 -23.61
C VAL A 254 8.10 3.92 -24.57
N PRO A 255 7.98 3.77 -25.90
CA PRO A 255 7.89 4.90 -26.82
C PRO A 255 6.69 5.82 -26.58
N THR A 256 5.53 5.22 -26.30
CA THR A 256 4.29 5.97 -25.99
C THR A 256 4.44 6.75 -24.69
N ALA A 257 5.01 6.13 -23.65
CA ALA A 257 5.24 6.78 -22.36
C ALA A 257 6.13 8.03 -22.52
N ILE A 258 7.22 7.92 -23.28
CA ILE A 258 8.14 9.05 -23.55
C ILE A 258 7.41 10.20 -24.24
N ASP A 259 6.61 9.91 -25.28
CA ASP A 259 5.85 10.92 -26.02
C ASP A 259 4.81 11.62 -25.14
N TRP A 260 4.00 10.85 -24.41
CA TRP A 260 2.90 11.40 -23.59
C TRP A 260 3.42 12.19 -22.39
N VAL A 261 4.43 11.69 -21.69
CA VAL A 261 5.07 12.43 -20.60
C VAL A 261 5.66 13.74 -21.09
N GLY A 262 6.28 13.74 -22.29
CA GLY A 262 6.77 14.96 -22.93
C GLY A 262 5.67 16.00 -23.18
N ARG A 263 4.47 15.56 -23.59
CA ARG A 263 3.31 16.45 -23.82
C ARG A 263 2.70 17.00 -22.52
N LEU A 264 2.83 16.27 -21.40
CA LEU A 264 2.31 16.68 -20.09
C LEU A 264 3.32 17.49 -19.27
N ALA A 265 4.58 17.53 -19.68
CA ALA A 265 5.66 18.19 -18.94
C ALA A 265 5.44 19.70 -18.74
N GLU A 266 4.65 20.38 -19.61
CA GLU A 266 4.31 21.80 -19.47
C GLU A 266 3.57 22.14 -18.18
N PHE A 267 2.96 21.14 -17.52
CA PHE A 267 2.21 21.31 -16.27
C PHE A 267 3.07 21.17 -15.01
N ASP A 268 4.40 21.15 -15.10
CA ASP A 268 5.32 20.99 -13.98
C ASP A 268 4.97 19.76 -13.14
N ILE A 269 4.98 18.60 -13.78
CA ILE A 269 4.60 17.31 -13.17
C ILE A 269 5.65 16.93 -12.13
N PHE A 270 5.21 16.69 -10.88
CA PHE A 270 6.08 16.28 -9.79
C PHE A 270 6.62 14.87 -9.98
N TRP A 271 5.76 13.90 -10.37
CA TRP A 271 6.16 12.59 -10.86
C TRP A 271 5.16 12.01 -11.86
N MET A 272 5.67 11.11 -12.70
CA MET A 272 4.91 10.18 -13.53
C MET A 272 4.95 8.80 -12.90
N GLU A 273 3.79 8.25 -12.53
CA GLU A 273 3.63 6.97 -11.87
C GLU A 273 3.26 5.88 -12.88
N GLU A 274 3.89 4.71 -12.74
CA GLU A 274 3.64 3.50 -13.52
C GLU A 274 3.50 3.73 -15.03
N PRO A 275 4.49 4.32 -15.70
CA PRO A 275 4.38 4.64 -17.14
C PRO A 275 4.26 3.39 -18.03
N THR A 276 4.80 2.24 -17.62
CA THR A 276 4.81 0.99 -18.40
C THR A 276 4.65 -0.23 -17.51
N HIS A 277 4.71 -1.43 -18.09
CA HIS A 277 4.49 -2.68 -17.37
C HIS A 277 5.38 -2.81 -16.12
N PRO A 278 4.86 -3.20 -14.95
CA PRO A 278 5.59 -3.19 -13.68
C PRO A 278 6.84 -4.08 -13.66
N ASP A 279 6.86 -5.15 -14.46
CA ASP A 279 8.02 -6.05 -14.57
C ASP A 279 9.07 -5.55 -15.60
N ASP A 280 8.81 -4.46 -16.34
CA ASP A 280 9.74 -3.90 -17.31
C ASP A 280 10.73 -2.93 -16.66
N VAL A 281 11.68 -3.49 -15.91
CA VAL A 281 12.74 -2.74 -15.21
C VAL A 281 13.54 -1.86 -16.15
N LEU A 282 13.94 -2.41 -17.32
CA LEU A 282 14.74 -1.68 -18.30
C LEU A 282 13.92 -0.64 -19.06
N GLY A 283 12.63 -0.91 -19.27
CA GLY A 283 11.70 0.07 -19.85
C GLY A 283 11.52 1.29 -18.95
N HIS A 284 11.33 1.09 -17.64
CA HIS A 284 11.27 2.19 -16.68
C HIS A 284 12.57 3.00 -16.67
N ALA A 285 13.74 2.34 -16.67
CA ALA A 285 15.04 3.02 -16.73
C ALA A 285 15.19 3.84 -18.01
N ALA A 286 14.76 3.30 -19.17
CA ALA A 286 14.82 4.00 -20.45
C ALA A 286 13.87 5.22 -20.48
N ILE A 287 12.67 5.10 -19.94
CA ILE A 287 11.73 6.23 -19.82
C ILE A 287 12.34 7.31 -18.93
N ARG A 288 12.83 6.93 -17.73
CA ARG A 288 13.45 7.87 -16.80
C ARG A 288 14.63 8.65 -17.41
N GLU A 289 15.45 8.00 -18.22
CA GLU A 289 16.57 8.64 -18.92
C GLU A 289 16.09 9.62 -20.01
N ALA A 290 14.96 9.32 -20.65
CA ALA A 290 14.47 10.06 -21.80
C ALA A 290 13.62 11.30 -21.46
N VAL A 291 13.04 11.37 -20.25
CA VAL A 291 12.12 12.45 -19.86
C VAL A 291 12.67 13.31 -18.73
N ASN A 292 12.23 14.58 -18.66
CA ASN A 292 12.58 15.50 -17.56
C ASN A 292 11.57 15.47 -16.39
N VAL A 293 10.72 14.45 -16.33
CA VAL A 293 9.77 14.22 -15.25
C VAL A 293 10.26 13.03 -14.43
N ARG A 294 10.23 13.14 -13.12
CA ARG A 294 10.64 12.04 -12.21
C ARG A 294 9.70 10.85 -12.33
N ILE A 295 10.21 9.66 -12.21
CA ILE A 295 9.44 8.41 -12.32
C ILE A 295 9.17 7.83 -10.93
N ALA A 296 7.92 7.50 -10.65
CA ALA A 296 7.47 6.75 -9.50
C ALA A 296 6.91 5.40 -9.95
N THR A 297 7.25 4.33 -9.26
CA THR A 297 6.65 3.00 -9.48
C THR A 297 6.94 2.06 -8.33
N GLY A 298 6.18 0.97 -8.24
CA GLY A 298 6.43 -0.11 -7.29
C GLY A 298 5.20 -0.66 -6.58
N GLU A 299 4.02 -0.04 -6.68
CA GLU A 299 2.79 -0.57 -6.09
C GLU A 299 2.45 -1.98 -6.61
N HIS A 300 2.82 -2.27 -7.86
CA HIS A 300 2.76 -3.60 -8.46
C HIS A 300 4.07 -4.37 -8.38
N GLY A 301 5.09 -3.82 -7.72
CA GLY A 301 6.35 -4.51 -7.45
C GLY A 301 6.11 -5.72 -6.54
N MET A 302 6.15 -6.93 -7.13
CA MET A 302 5.65 -8.13 -6.46
C MET A 302 6.53 -8.62 -5.32
N ASN A 303 7.83 -8.31 -5.33
CA ASN A 303 8.77 -8.80 -4.32
C ASN A 303 10.02 -7.93 -4.23
N ARG A 304 10.78 -8.13 -3.16
CA ARG A 304 12.05 -7.44 -2.89
C ARG A 304 13.08 -7.54 -4.02
N ILE A 305 13.06 -8.64 -4.80
CA ILE A 305 14.01 -8.83 -5.89
C ILE A 305 13.71 -7.89 -7.06
N LEU A 306 12.44 -7.67 -7.37
CA LEU A 306 12.04 -6.71 -8.38
C LEU A 306 12.46 -5.29 -7.96
N HIS A 307 12.21 -4.90 -6.69
CA HIS A 307 12.64 -3.62 -6.16
C HIS A 307 14.19 -3.47 -6.17
N LYS A 308 14.94 -4.53 -5.83
CA LYS A 308 16.39 -4.55 -5.99
C LYS A 308 16.81 -4.26 -7.42
N GLN A 309 16.20 -4.91 -8.41
CA GLN A 309 16.51 -4.71 -9.81
C GLN A 309 16.17 -3.28 -10.29
N MET A 310 15.01 -2.75 -9.86
CA MET A 310 14.61 -1.36 -10.12
C MET A 310 15.65 -0.36 -9.57
N LEU A 311 16.09 -0.54 -8.33
CA LEU A 311 17.13 0.28 -7.68
C LEU A 311 18.47 0.19 -8.42
N GLN A 312 18.92 -1.02 -8.79
CA GLN A 312 20.17 -1.25 -9.47
C GLN A 312 20.18 -0.66 -10.89
N ALA A 313 19.06 -0.74 -11.60
CA ALA A 313 18.89 -0.16 -12.92
C ALA A 313 18.66 1.36 -12.90
N GLY A 314 18.43 1.97 -11.72
CA GLY A 314 18.02 3.37 -11.64
C GLY A 314 16.69 3.61 -12.36
N ALA A 315 15.72 2.69 -12.18
CA ALA A 315 14.48 2.66 -12.94
C ALA A 315 13.43 3.66 -12.43
N TYR A 316 13.58 4.18 -11.20
CA TYR A 316 12.68 5.17 -10.62
C TYR A 316 13.41 6.21 -9.74
N ASP A 317 12.75 7.34 -9.50
CA ASP A 317 13.16 8.41 -8.59
C ASP A 317 12.44 8.29 -7.25
N PHE A 318 11.26 7.65 -7.23
CA PHE A 318 10.45 7.36 -6.07
C PHE A 318 10.09 5.88 -6.04
N CYS A 319 10.43 5.22 -4.94
CA CYS A 319 10.02 3.85 -4.70
C CYS A 319 8.62 3.84 -4.07
N GLN A 320 7.67 3.19 -4.72
CA GLN A 320 6.36 2.96 -4.13
C GLN A 320 6.29 1.53 -3.62
N ILE A 321 5.92 1.38 -2.36
CA ILE A 321 5.66 0.08 -1.74
C ILE A 321 4.17 -0.08 -1.51
N ASP A 322 3.71 -1.32 -1.42
CA ASP A 322 2.35 -1.66 -1.06
C ASP A 322 2.36 -2.72 0.05
N ALA A 323 1.54 -2.51 1.10
CA ALA A 323 1.47 -3.38 2.27
C ALA A 323 0.95 -4.78 1.96
N CYS A 324 0.29 -4.96 0.81
CA CYS A 324 -0.37 -6.19 0.39
C CYS A 324 0.33 -6.86 -0.80
N ARG A 325 1.05 -6.08 -1.62
CA ARG A 325 1.77 -6.60 -2.79
C ARG A 325 3.06 -7.29 -2.39
N LEU A 326 3.80 -6.69 -1.46
CA LEU A 326 4.92 -7.33 -0.78
C LEU A 326 4.37 -8.30 0.29
N ALA A 327 5.08 -9.38 0.59
CA ALA A 327 4.62 -10.42 1.50
C ALA A 327 4.66 -10.00 2.98
N GLY A 328 4.01 -8.88 3.30
CA GLY A 328 3.95 -8.32 4.65
C GLY A 328 5.18 -7.48 5.01
N LEU A 329 5.21 -7.04 6.26
CA LEU A 329 6.24 -6.10 6.75
C LEU A 329 7.67 -6.63 6.63
N ASN A 330 7.88 -7.95 6.67
CA ASN A 330 9.20 -8.57 6.51
C ASN A 330 9.86 -8.19 5.17
N GLU A 331 9.09 -8.19 4.09
CA GLU A 331 9.60 -7.83 2.77
C GLU A 331 9.62 -6.31 2.58
N VAL A 332 8.65 -5.61 3.14
CA VAL A 332 8.62 -4.13 3.17
C VAL A 332 9.88 -3.58 3.84
N LEU A 333 10.29 -4.09 5.01
CA LEU A 333 11.52 -3.66 5.70
C LEU A 333 12.76 -3.83 4.80
N ALA A 334 12.86 -4.93 4.08
CA ALA A 334 13.97 -5.14 3.15
C ALA A 334 14.01 -4.09 2.04
N VAL A 335 12.84 -3.73 1.47
CA VAL A 335 12.75 -2.70 0.43
C VAL A 335 13.07 -1.30 0.99
N LEU A 336 12.55 -0.95 2.17
CA LEU A 336 12.87 0.32 2.83
C LEU A 336 14.38 0.47 3.08
N ILE A 337 15.03 -0.59 3.57
CA ILE A 337 16.48 -0.59 3.82
C ILE A 337 17.27 -0.42 2.52
N MET A 338 16.92 -1.12 1.44
CA MET A 338 17.56 -0.96 0.13
C MET A 338 17.36 0.45 -0.44
N ALA A 339 16.14 0.98 -0.38
CA ALA A 339 15.83 2.33 -0.85
C ALA A 339 16.62 3.40 -0.08
N ALA A 340 16.70 3.28 1.25
CA ALA A 340 17.51 4.18 2.08
C ALA A 340 19.00 4.08 1.77
N ASN A 341 19.53 2.87 1.52
CA ASN A 341 20.92 2.66 1.09
C ASN A 341 21.25 3.38 -0.22
N ARG A 342 20.28 3.51 -1.11
CA ARG A 342 20.39 4.22 -2.40
C ARG A 342 20.00 5.70 -2.34
N GLY A 343 19.50 6.18 -1.21
CA GLY A 343 18.99 7.55 -1.06
C GLY A 343 17.72 7.81 -1.89
N VAL A 344 16.95 6.77 -2.21
CA VAL A 344 15.68 6.86 -2.94
C VAL A 344 14.54 7.06 -1.95
N PRO A 345 13.71 8.12 -2.08
CA PRO A 345 12.54 8.32 -1.24
C PRO A 345 11.50 7.24 -1.47
N VAL A 346 10.83 6.82 -0.38
CA VAL A 346 9.73 5.87 -0.42
C VAL A 346 8.41 6.61 -0.23
N CYS A 347 7.44 6.34 -1.11
CA CYS A 347 6.09 6.92 -1.10
C CYS A 347 5.08 5.77 -1.16
N PRO A 348 4.57 5.26 -0.01
CA PRO A 348 3.69 4.10 0.01
C PRO A 348 2.38 4.35 -0.74
N HIS A 349 1.98 3.36 -1.56
CA HIS A 349 0.70 3.30 -2.25
C HIS A 349 -0.44 3.04 -1.26
N GLY A 350 -1.56 3.74 -1.42
CA GLY A 350 -2.79 3.59 -0.66
C GLY A 350 -4.01 3.53 -1.55
N GLY A 351 -5.11 3.06 -0.99
CA GLY A 351 -6.40 2.93 -1.68
C GLY A 351 -7.16 1.70 -1.21
N GLY A 352 -8.36 1.51 -1.73
CA GLY A 352 -9.20 0.39 -1.29
C GLY A 352 -9.61 0.46 0.19
N VAL A 353 -10.12 -0.65 0.71
CA VAL A 353 -10.49 -0.76 2.12
C VAL A 353 -9.26 -1.08 2.96
N GLY A 354 -8.98 -0.26 3.96
CA GLY A 354 -7.94 -0.51 4.98
C GLY A 354 -6.49 -0.29 4.53
N LEU A 355 -6.21 -0.02 3.24
CA LEU A 355 -4.83 0.15 2.78
C LEU A 355 -4.18 1.42 3.33
N CYS A 356 -4.92 2.52 3.42
CA CYS A 356 -4.45 3.75 4.06
C CYS A 356 -4.11 3.53 5.55
N GLU A 357 -4.91 2.69 6.23
CA GLU A 357 -4.68 2.29 7.62
C GLU A 357 -3.39 1.50 7.81
N LEU A 358 -3.01 0.66 6.85
CA LEU A 358 -1.74 -0.07 6.90
C LEU A 358 -0.54 0.82 6.56
N ILE A 359 -0.61 1.55 5.45
CA ILE A 359 0.54 2.26 4.91
C ILE A 359 1.00 3.44 5.78
N GLN A 360 0.11 4.05 6.58
CA GLN A 360 0.54 5.08 7.54
C GLN A 360 1.61 4.54 8.49
N HIS A 361 1.49 3.28 8.96
CA HIS A 361 2.53 2.65 9.78
C HIS A 361 3.84 2.48 9.01
N LEU A 362 3.77 2.06 7.74
CA LEU A 362 4.97 1.83 6.91
C LEU A 362 5.72 3.14 6.63
N ALA A 363 4.99 4.21 6.33
CA ALA A 363 5.54 5.55 6.13
C ALA A 363 6.23 6.07 7.41
N ILE A 364 5.59 5.89 8.56
CA ILE A 364 6.15 6.26 9.87
C ILE A 364 7.40 5.43 10.18
N ILE A 365 7.39 4.11 9.93
CA ILE A 365 8.55 3.23 10.11
C ILE A 365 9.71 3.69 9.22
N ASP A 366 9.47 3.99 7.94
CA ASP A 366 10.51 4.51 7.06
C ASP A 366 11.17 5.75 7.66
N PHE A 367 10.41 6.75 8.04
CA PHE A 367 10.96 7.99 8.59
C PHE A 367 11.62 7.80 9.96
N VAL A 368 10.92 7.13 10.90
CA VAL A 368 11.37 7.03 12.29
C VAL A 368 12.55 6.09 12.44
N VAL A 369 12.61 5.02 11.65
CA VAL A 369 13.53 3.90 11.88
C VAL A 369 14.59 3.78 10.79
N VAL A 370 14.24 4.01 9.52
CA VAL A 370 15.08 3.61 8.38
C VAL A 370 15.76 4.80 7.70
N SER A 371 15.00 5.78 7.20
CA SER A 371 15.55 6.86 6.36
C SER A 371 15.94 8.12 7.15
N GLY A 372 15.16 8.47 8.16
CA GLY A 372 15.34 9.70 8.93
C GLY A 372 15.08 10.99 8.17
N ASP A 373 14.50 10.92 6.97
CA ASP A 373 14.30 12.03 6.04
C ASP A 373 12.85 12.07 5.54
N LEU A 374 12.25 13.26 5.50
CA LEU A 374 10.91 13.52 4.94
C LEU A 374 10.96 14.22 3.56
N THR A 375 12.14 14.51 3.05
CA THR A 375 12.29 15.21 1.76
C THR A 375 11.68 14.38 0.63
N ASN A 376 10.67 14.93 -0.04
CA ASN A 376 9.94 14.28 -1.13
C ASN A 376 9.31 12.94 -0.75
N ARG A 377 8.91 12.74 0.51
CA ARG A 377 8.22 11.56 0.99
C ARG A 377 6.77 11.89 1.33
N TYR A 378 5.87 11.15 0.73
CA TYR A 378 4.41 11.31 0.88
C TYR A 378 3.78 9.92 0.94
N ALA A 379 2.84 9.71 1.85
CA ALA A 379 1.98 8.54 1.83
C ALA A 379 0.69 8.83 1.05
N GLU A 380 0.21 7.90 0.27
CA GLU A 380 -1.05 8.08 -0.45
C GLU A 380 -2.24 8.07 0.50
N TYR A 381 -3.22 8.92 0.23
CA TYR A 381 -4.49 8.93 0.93
C TYR A 381 -5.65 8.93 -0.08
N VAL A 382 -6.64 8.10 0.16
CA VAL A 382 -7.86 8.04 -0.64
C VAL A 382 -9.07 8.12 0.28
N ASP A 383 -9.85 9.19 0.17
CA ASP A 383 -10.97 9.51 1.07
C ASP A 383 -12.21 8.64 0.74
N HIS A 384 -12.10 7.33 0.95
CA HIS A 384 -13.24 6.41 0.88
C HIS A 384 -13.00 5.10 1.66
N LEU A 385 -14.08 4.41 2.01
CA LEU A 385 -14.13 3.09 2.67
C LEU A 385 -13.57 3.05 4.10
N HIS A 386 -13.18 4.18 4.68
CA HIS A 386 -12.70 4.26 6.07
C HIS A 386 -13.77 3.89 7.09
N GLU A 387 -15.05 4.08 6.76
CA GLU A 387 -16.19 3.71 7.61
C GLU A 387 -16.29 2.22 7.91
N HIS A 388 -15.59 1.39 7.14
CA HIS A 388 -15.53 -0.06 7.32
C HIS A 388 -14.50 -0.49 8.36
N MET A 389 -13.56 0.39 8.70
CA MET A 389 -12.48 0.10 9.66
C MET A 389 -12.93 0.37 11.10
N VAL A 390 -12.41 -0.43 12.04
CA VAL A 390 -12.61 -0.19 13.48
C VAL A 390 -11.89 1.08 13.90
N THR A 391 -10.64 1.21 13.47
CA THR A 391 -9.79 2.38 13.70
C THR A 391 -9.39 2.98 12.35
N PRO A 392 -10.22 3.87 11.77
CA PRO A 392 -9.89 4.55 10.53
C PRO A 392 -8.68 5.48 10.70
N CYS A 393 -7.88 5.64 9.67
CA CYS A 393 -6.82 6.65 9.67
C CYS A 393 -7.42 8.06 9.71
N VAL A 394 -6.66 8.99 10.29
CA VAL A 394 -7.11 10.38 10.50
C VAL A 394 -6.11 11.32 9.84
N LEU A 395 -6.63 12.30 9.09
CA LEU A 395 -5.83 13.41 8.58
C LEU A 395 -6.03 14.68 9.41
N ARG A 396 -4.96 15.44 9.55
CA ARG A 396 -4.96 16.80 10.09
C ARG A 396 -3.98 17.65 9.27
N ASP A 397 -4.48 18.75 8.73
CA ASP A 397 -3.68 19.70 7.95
C ASP A 397 -2.83 19.03 6.84
N GLY A 398 -3.47 18.16 6.05
CA GLY A 398 -2.82 17.45 4.94
C GLY A 398 -1.82 16.37 5.35
N SER A 399 -1.85 15.91 6.60
CA SER A 399 -0.93 14.90 7.13
C SER A 399 -1.66 13.81 7.92
N TYR A 400 -1.18 12.57 7.82
CA TYR A 400 -1.63 11.48 8.68
C TYR A 400 -1.28 11.76 10.14
N VAL A 401 -2.27 11.69 11.02
CA VAL A 401 -2.05 11.68 12.46
C VAL A 401 -1.49 10.33 12.88
N LEU A 402 -0.49 10.31 13.78
CA LEU A 402 0.10 9.06 14.25
C LEU A 402 -0.96 8.15 14.88
N PRO A 403 -1.09 6.90 14.44
CA PRO A 403 -1.97 5.93 15.08
C PRO A 403 -1.46 5.59 16.49
N THR A 404 -2.38 5.57 17.46
CA THR A 404 -2.11 5.29 18.87
C THR A 404 -2.66 3.95 19.32
N ASP A 405 -3.63 3.40 18.58
CA ASP A 405 -4.25 2.12 18.91
C ASP A 405 -3.27 0.97 18.66
N ARG A 406 -3.35 -0.06 19.51
CA ARG A 406 -2.52 -1.25 19.40
C ARG A 406 -2.79 -2.00 18.09
N GLY A 407 -1.75 -2.62 17.52
CA GLY A 407 -1.85 -3.42 16.30
C GLY A 407 -1.52 -2.65 15.03
N TYR A 408 -1.94 -3.19 13.90
CA TYR A 408 -1.67 -2.67 12.55
C TYR A 408 -2.85 -1.85 11.99
N THR A 409 -3.86 -1.56 12.83
CA THR A 409 -5.11 -0.87 12.44
C THR A 409 -5.86 -1.55 11.27
N SER A 410 -5.68 -2.87 11.11
CA SER A 410 -6.27 -3.70 10.06
C SER A 410 -7.65 -4.27 10.42
N ASP A 411 -8.17 -3.97 11.60
CA ASP A 411 -9.44 -4.50 12.07
C ASP A 411 -10.61 -3.92 11.27
N ILE A 412 -11.36 -4.79 10.58
CA ILE A 412 -12.61 -4.46 9.88
C ILE A 412 -13.78 -4.72 10.81
N ARG A 413 -14.79 -3.84 10.76
CA ARG A 413 -16.00 -3.95 11.61
C ARG A 413 -16.76 -5.24 11.31
N ASP A 414 -17.26 -5.93 12.35
CA ASP A 414 -18.04 -7.17 12.21
C ASP A 414 -19.23 -7.03 11.26
N LYS A 415 -19.90 -5.88 11.31
CA LYS A 415 -21.00 -5.57 10.39
C LYS A 415 -20.53 -5.57 8.93
N THR A 416 -19.36 -5.04 8.65
CA THR A 416 -18.77 -5.07 7.31
C THR A 416 -18.41 -6.49 6.90
N LEU A 417 -17.78 -7.26 7.77
CA LEU A 417 -17.46 -8.67 7.53
C LEU A 417 -18.71 -9.46 7.14
N SER A 418 -19.84 -9.24 7.82
CA SER A 418 -21.09 -9.94 7.50
C SER A 418 -21.80 -9.41 6.25
N ASP A 419 -21.84 -8.08 6.07
CA ASP A 419 -22.62 -7.46 4.99
C ASP A 419 -21.92 -7.56 3.63
N TYR A 420 -20.59 -7.45 3.57
CA TYR A 420 -19.80 -7.36 2.33
C TYR A 420 -19.07 -8.64 1.94
N SER A 421 -19.23 -9.74 2.71
CA SER A 421 -18.74 -11.06 2.29
C SER A 421 -19.40 -11.50 0.97
N PHE A 422 -18.59 -11.76 -0.05
CA PHE A 422 -19.08 -12.15 -1.37
C PHE A 422 -19.15 -13.68 -1.50
N PRO A 423 -20.21 -14.25 -2.13
CA PRO A 423 -21.37 -13.56 -2.73
C PRO A 423 -22.57 -13.41 -1.78
N ASP A 424 -22.54 -13.98 -0.58
CA ASP A 424 -23.72 -14.26 0.26
C ASP A 424 -24.03 -13.16 1.28
N GLY A 425 -23.16 -12.15 1.43
CA GLY A 425 -23.35 -11.03 2.34
C GLY A 425 -24.61 -10.23 2.00
N ARG A 426 -25.20 -9.61 3.04
CA ARG A 426 -26.48 -8.91 2.91
C ARG A 426 -26.46 -7.80 1.86
N TYR A 427 -25.32 -7.09 1.71
CA TYR A 427 -25.19 -6.07 0.69
C TYR A 427 -25.37 -6.68 -0.72
N TRP A 428 -24.70 -7.79 -1.02
CA TRP A 428 -24.71 -8.43 -2.34
C TRP A 428 -26.05 -9.05 -2.70
N THR A 429 -26.74 -9.60 -1.70
CA THR A 429 -28.02 -10.29 -1.90
C THR A 429 -29.22 -9.33 -1.91
N GLU A 430 -29.20 -8.24 -1.16
CA GLU A 430 -30.35 -7.37 -0.96
C GLU A 430 -30.19 -5.97 -1.58
N GLN A 431 -29.00 -5.35 -1.46
CA GLN A 431 -28.79 -3.93 -1.80
C GLN A 431 -28.18 -3.77 -3.20
N TYR A 432 -27.15 -4.54 -3.54
CA TYR A 432 -26.46 -4.42 -4.83
C TYR A 432 -27.38 -4.52 -6.05
N PRO A 433 -28.38 -5.43 -6.10
CA PRO A 433 -29.34 -5.48 -7.21
C PRO A 433 -30.10 -4.16 -7.41
N LYS A 434 -30.47 -3.48 -6.32
CA LYS A 434 -31.21 -2.20 -6.36
C LYS A 434 -30.29 -1.06 -6.85
N ASP A 435 -29.06 -1.02 -6.36
CA ASP A 435 -28.08 -0.02 -6.77
C ASP A 435 -27.72 -0.15 -8.24
N LEU A 436 -27.61 -1.39 -8.74
CA LEU A 436 -27.35 -1.68 -10.15
C LEU A 436 -28.52 -1.26 -11.05
N GLU A 437 -29.76 -1.49 -10.63
CA GLU A 437 -30.97 -1.04 -11.33
C GLU A 437 -31.04 0.50 -11.38
N SER A 438 -30.78 1.15 -10.26
CA SER A 438 -30.69 2.62 -10.18
C SER A 438 -29.62 3.20 -11.11
N LYS A 439 -28.44 2.57 -11.18
CA LYS A 439 -27.37 2.99 -12.12
C LYS A 439 -27.81 2.85 -13.58
N ARG A 440 -28.48 1.76 -13.92
CA ARG A 440 -29.01 1.53 -15.28
C ARG A 440 -30.05 2.58 -15.66
N SER A 441 -30.96 2.92 -14.76
CA SER A 441 -32.02 3.91 -15.02
C SER A 441 -31.49 5.34 -15.16
N ARG A 442 -30.35 5.68 -14.57
CA ARG A 442 -29.70 7.01 -14.75
C ARG A 442 -28.92 7.14 -16.06
N ARG A 443 -28.59 6.00 -16.71
CA ARG A 443 -27.88 5.96 -18.01
C ARG A 443 -28.82 5.86 -19.22
N ALA A 444 -30.08 5.52 -19.00
CA ALA A 444 -31.16 5.47 -20.01
C ALA A 444 -31.87 6.84 -20.12
#